data_dbb542950d220dbc672dbeeeb4adc5f1
#
_entry.id   dbb542950d220dbc672dbeeeb4adc5f1
#
_cell.length_a   1.000
_cell.length_b   1.000
_cell.length_c   1.000
_cell.angle_alpha   90.00
_cell.angle_beta   90.00
_cell.angle_gamma   90.00
#
_symmetry.space_group_name_H-M   'P 1'
#
loop_
_entity.id
_entity.type
_entity.pdbx_description
1 polymer ?
#
loop_
_entity_poly.entity_id
_entity_poly.type
_entity_poly.pdbx_seq_one_letter_code
_entity_poly.pdbx_strand_id
1 'polypeptide(L)'
;MSHTNAHSAPAPGFFDQPKAVWATIFACTVGFMSIGLVDPILTSIAKGLDAGPAEVSLLFTSYFFVTSVMMLVTGYVSSRLGSRATMMVGAALIVVFAALAGRSTSVTELVLFRGGWGLGNAFFVVTALSVLVAVTAGGTGRAVLLYEAAMGLGLSGGPLLGALLGSFSWRWPFFGTATLMGVGLLAIALFLPHLPRPAAKTSLSAPIRALGHPGLLTVAIGAFFYYFAFFTVLAFAPFVLDMSAMQVGGIFFGWGVLLAIFSVFVAPRVEARFGLIPVTTVCLTLMAALLVVMGLAPKGVVAACVMLSGAVMGVCNTLFTELALEISDAPRPVASAGYNFLRWFAGVIAPYAVPKIAEFLGVEAAFGLAALAALAAPLTFYLRRRHLERPVAAATSTVFPLLVAVDGSASDATVIDRAIAAARNLDGAALVAHVRMAEVVDEEEADLEDGATAEAIVAAAVARLRAAGVAADGRIIDATASAAARKVAELATAVGARRIVVGATHAHDTEDLRHGSFSAALRALGGDGVLVVG
;
A
#
# COMPACT_ATOMS: atom_id res chain seq x y z
N MET A 1 41.03 -20.39 27.69
CA MET A 1 39.96 -20.58 26.74
C MET A 1 39.50 -19.20 26.30
N SER A 2 39.98 -18.75 25.17
CA SER A 2 39.75 -17.41 24.64
C SER A 2 38.36 -17.34 24.00
N HIS A 3 37.48 -16.52 24.58
CA HIS A 3 36.24 -16.11 23.95
C HIS A 3 36.55 -15.18 22.77
N THR A 4 36.49 -15.71 21.56
CA THR A 4 36.47 -14.91 20.34
C THR A 4 35.14 -14.15 20.30
N ASN A 5 35.21 -12.84 20.56
CA ASN A 5 34.14 -11.91 20.24
C ASN A 5 33.88 -11.98 18.73
N ALA A 6 32.76 -12.59 18.34
CA ALA A 6 32.23 -12.42 17.01
C ALA A 6 31.80 -10.94 16.89
N HIS A 7 32.66 -10.11 16.31
CA HIS A 7 32.26 -8.77 15.85
C HIS A 7 31.16 -8.98 14.83
N SER A 8 29.92 -8.64 15.21
CA SER A 8 28.83 -8.45 14.24
C SER A 8 29.32 -7.42 13.23
N ALA A 9 29.41 -7.82 11.97
CA ALA A 9 29.73 -6.89 10.89
C ALA A 9 28.74 -5.71 10.96
N PRO A 10 29.21 -4.47 10.77
CA PRO A 10 28.30 -3.32 10.76
C PRO A 10 27.22 -3.53 9.71
N ALA A 11 25.99 -3.20 10.06
CA ALA A 11 24.86 -3.31 9.13
C ALA A 11 25.22 -2.56 7.81
N PRO A 12 24.99 -3.17 6.63
CA PRO A 12 25.34 -2.55 5.36
C PRO A 12 24.68 -1.19 5.23
N GLY A 13 25.41 -0.19 4.72
CA GLY A 13 24.88 1.16 4.50
C GLY A 13 23.67 1.14 3.57
N PHE A 14 22.86 2.20 3.58
CA PHE A 14 21.63 2.28 2.75
C PHE A 14 21.93 2.05 1.26
N PHE A 15 23.07 2.53 0.78
CA PHE A 15 23.49 2.40 -0.62
C PHE A 15 24.32 1.12 -0.90
N ASP A 16 24.73 0.38 0.13
CA ASP A 16 25.51 -0.86 0.00
C ASP A 16 24.60 -2.06 -0.27
N GLN A 17 23.83 -1.98 -1.35
CA GLN A 17 22.89 -3.02 -1.74
C GLN A 17 23.43 -3.84 -2.92
N PRO A 18 23.07 -5.13 -3.01
CA PRO A 18 23.39 -5.96 -4.18
C PRO A 18 22.89 -5.33 -5.50
N LYS A 19 23.60 -5.59 -6.61
CA LYS A 19 23.18 -5.10 -7.93
C LYS A 19 21.76 -5.54 -8.32
N ALA A 20 21.33 -6.69 -7.84
CA ALA A 20 19.96 -7.19 -8.03
C ALA A 20 18.90 -6.24 -7.46
N VAL A 21 19.17 -5.64 -6.30
CA VAL A 21 18.27 -4.67 -5.66
C VAL A 21 18.13 -3.43 -6.53
N TRP A 22 19.23 -2.84 -6.98
CA TRP A 22 19.20 -1.65 -7.84
C TRP A 22 18.54 -1.90 -9.20
N ALA A 23 18.76 -3.08 -9.79
CA ALA A 23 18.07 -3.49 -11.02
C ALA A 23 16.54 -3.58 -10.81
N THR A 24 16.12 -4.16 -9.69
CA THR A 24 14.70 -4.30 -9.35
C THR A 24 14.07 -2.93 -9.07
N ILE A 25 14.72 -2.08 -8.27
CA ILE A 25 14.27 -0.71 -7.96
C ILE A 25 14.10 0.11 -9.23
N PHE A 26 15.08 0.08 -10.14
CA PHE A 26 14.99 0.79 -11.41
C PHE A 26 13.77 0.32 -12.22
N ALA A 27 13.59 -0.99 -12.36
CA ALA A 27 12.43 -1.52 -13.08
C ALA A 27 11.10 -1.19 -12.39
N CYS A 28 11.04 -1.19 -11.06
CA CYS A 28 9.86 -0.75 -10.30
C CYS A 28 9.56 0.72 -10.56
N THR A 29 10.57 1.59 -10.48
CA THR A 29 10.41 3.03 -10.78
C THR A 29 9.84 3.23 -12.18
N VAL A 30 10.35 2.53 -13.19
CA VAL A 30 9.82 2.58 -14.57
C VAL A 30 8.40 2.02 -14.65
N GLY A 31 8.12 0.93 -13.95
CA GLY A 31 6.77 0.33 -13.87
C GLY A 31 5.74 1.32 -13.34
N PHE A 32 6.01 1.95 -12.20
CA PHE A 32 5.12 2.97 -11.61
C PHE A 32 5.05 4.25 -12.46
N MET A 33 6.17 4.69 -13.03
CA MET A 33 6.22 5.83 -13.94
C MET A 33 5.31 5.63 -15.16
N SER A 34 5.18 4.40 -15.64
CA SER A 34 4.37 4.05 -16.79
C SER A 34 2.86 4.21 -16.58
N ILE A 35 2.41 4.30 -15.33
CA ILE A 35 1.00 4.54 -14.98
C ILE A 35 0.63 5.99 -15.28
N GLY A 36 1.36 6.94 -14.73
CA GLY A 36 1.07 8.38 -14.87
C GLY A 36 1.60 9.04 -16.14
N LEU A 37 2.38 8.31 -16.95
CA LEU A 37 3.03 8.84 -18.14
C LEU A 37 2.03 9.22 -19.25
N VAL A 38 0.85 8.60 -19.27
CA VAL A 38 -0.18 8.81 -20.31
C VAL A 38 -1.05 10.03 -20.01
N ASP A 39 -1.23 10.40 -18.75
CA ASP A 39 -2.16 11.44 -18.33
C ASP A 39 -1.94 12.80 -19.06
N PRO A 40 -0.72 13.35 -19.14
CA PRO A 40 -0.49 14.62 -19.78
C PRO A 40 -0.60 14.61 -21.30
N ILE A 41 -0.57 13.42 -21.93
CA ILE A 41 -0.61 13.29 -23.39
C ILE A 41 -1.97 12.86 -23.95
N LEU A 42 -2.99 12.66 -23.10
CA LEU A 42 -4.33 12.21 -23.52
C LEU A 42 -4.93 13.12 -24.60
N THR A 43 -4.84 14.44 -24.42
CA THR A 43 -5.33 15.40 -25.39
C THR A 43 -4.55 15.35 -26.72
N SER A 44 -3.25 15.06 -26.65
CA SER A 44 -2.41 14.91 -27.84
C SER A 44 -2.71 13.60 -28.59
N ILE A 45 -3.03 12.52 -27.87
CA ILE A 45 -3.51 11.26 -28.48
C ILE A 45 -4.86 11.49 -29.16
N ALA A 46 -5.81 12.15 -28.47
CA ALA A 46 -7.12 12.47 -29.02
C ALA A 46 -7.02 13.22 -30.34
N LYS A 47 -6.20 14.28 -30.38
CA LYS A 47 -5.94 15.05 -31.61
C LYS A 47 -5.20 14.24 -32.68
N GLY A 48 -4.23 13.40 -32.29
CA GLY A 48 -3.40 12.63 -33.20
C GLY A 48 -4.11 11.46 -33.87
N LEU A 49 -5.17 10.94 -33.26
CA LEU A 49 -5.97 9.82 -33.75
C LEU A 49 -7.42 10.20 -34.12
N ASP A 50 -7.72 11.53 -34.13
CA ASP A 50 -9.06 12.09 -34.42
C ASP A 50 -10.16 11.40 -33.60
N ALA A 51 -9.95 11.34 -32.28
CA ALA A 51 -10.79 10.60 -31.35
C ALA A 51 -11.33 11.48 -30.22
N GLY A 52 -12.53 11.15 -29.75
CA GLY A 52 -13.14 11.84 -28.62
C GLY A 52 -12.51 11.47 -27.26
N PRO A 53 -12.73 12.29 -26.21
CA PRO A 53 -12.23 12.01 -24.87
C PRO A 53 -12.62 10.65 -24.33
N ALA A 54 -13.87 10.21 -24.53
CA ALA A 54 -14.35 8.92 -24.07
C ALA A 54 -13.66 7.75 -24.80
N GLU A 55 -13.38 7.88 -26.10
CA GLU A 55 -12.69 6.85 -26.88
C GLU A 55 -11.23 6.71 -26.43
N VAL A 56 -10.53 7.82 -26.23
CA VAL A 56 -9.15 7.80 -25.75
C VAL A 56 -9.08 7.27 -24.32
N SER A 57 -10.07 7.54 -23.49
CA SER A 57 -10.14 7.01 -22.12
C SER A 57 -10.30 5.49 -22.06
N LEU A 58 -10.68 4.81 -23.16
CA LEU A 58 -10.64 3.34 -23.27
C LEU A 58 -9.23 2.76 -23.09
N LEU A 59 -8.19 3.57 -23.26
CA LEU A 59 -6.81 3.20 -22.93
C LEU A 59 -6.65 2.81 -21.45
N PHE A 60 -7.32 3.54 -20.56
CA PHE A 60 -7.35 3.20 -19.14
C PHE A 60 -8.25 2.01 -18.88
N THR A 61 -9.45 2.02 -19.45
CA THR A 61 -10.43 0.94 -19.31
C THR A 61 -9.81 -0.43 -19.65
N SER A 62 -9.17 -0.55 -20.82
CA SER A 62 -8.55 -1.81 -21.24
C SER A 62 -7.40 -2.24 -20.34
N TYR A 63 -6.53 -1.28 -19.98
CA TYR A 63 -5.39 -1.52 -19.12
C TYR A 63 -5.84 -1.98 -17.73
N PHE A 64 -6.76 -1.26 -17.09
CA PHE A 64 -7.21 -1.59 -15.74
C PHE A 64 -8.11 -2.83 -15.72
N PHE A 65 -8.88 -3.10 -16.77
CA PHE A 65 -9.65 -4.33 -16.88
C PHE A 65 -8.72 -5.55 -16.83
N VAL A 66 -7.73 -5.58 -17.71
CA VAL A 66 -6.80 -6.71 -17.76
C VAL A 66 -5.97 -6.78 -16.48
N THR A 67 -5.47 -5.63 -15.98
CA THR A 67 -4.68 -5.58 -14.74
C THR A 67 -5.49 -6.11 -13.56
N SER A 68 -6.72 -5.64 -13.34
CA SER A 68 -7.54 -6.05 -12.19
C SER A 68 -7.86 -7.54 -12.22
N VAL A 69 -8.29 -8.06 -13.38
CA VAL A 69 -8.59 -9.50 -13.52
C VAL A 69 -7.33 -10.34 -13.31
N MET A 70 -6.20 -9.90 -13.86
CA MET A 70 -4.94 -10.64 -13.75
C MET A 70 -4.32 -10.58 -12.36
N MET A 71 -4.63 -9.59 -11.52
CA MET A 71 -4.24 -9.59 -10.11
C MET A 71 -4.79 -10.81 -9.36
N LEU A 72 -6.01 -11.27 -9.68
CA LEU A 72 -6.56 -12.51 -9.12
C LEU A 72 -5.77 -13.76 -9.54
N VAL A 73 -5.11 -13.70 -10.69
CA VAL A 73 -4.40 -14.84 -11.31
C VAL A 73 -2.92 -14.84 -11.00
N THR A 74 -2.33 -13.67 -10.75
CA THR A 74 -0.87 -13.52 -10.61
C THR A 74 -0.30 -14.36 -9.49
N GLY A 75 -0.95 -14.44 -8.32
CA GLY A 75 -0.52 -15.30 -7.22
C GLY A 75 -0.50 -16.79 -7.60
N TYR A 76 -1.47 -17.23 -8.38
CA TYR A 76 -1.51 -18.60 -8.92
C TYR A 76 -0.33 -18.86 -9.86
N VAL A 77 -0.02 -17.93 -10.77
CA VAL A 77 1.08 -18.03 -11.73
C VAL A 77 2.42 -17.98 -11.01
N SER A 78 2.62 -17.00 -10.14
CA SER A 78 3.86 -16.80 -9.38
C SER A 78 4.21 -17.98 -8.48
N SER A 79 3.20 -18.61 -7.83
CA SER A 79 3.42 -19.80 -7.01
C SER A 79 3.89 -21.04 -7.80
N ARG A 80 3.75 -21.04 -9.13
CA ARG A 80 4.17 -22.14 -10.03
C ARG A 80 5.44 -21.84 -10.81
N LEU A 81 5.51 -20.66 -11.42
CA LEU A 81 6.67 -20.23 -12.23
C LEU A 81 7.82 -19.70 -11.35
N GLY A 82 7.50 -19.19 -10.15
CA GLY A 82 8.39 -18.45 -9.26
C GLY A 82 8.35 -16.94 -9.55
N SER A 83 8.59 -16.14 -8.51
CA SER A 83 8.46 -14.67 -8.56
C SER A 83 9.40 -14.04 -9.61
N ARG A 84 10.66 -14.49 -9.72
CA ARG A 84 11.60 -14.00 -10.73
C ARG A 84 11.09 -14.19 -12.17
N ALA A 85 10.62 -15.39 -12.50
CA ALA A 85 10.15 -15.69 -13.85
C ALA A 85 8.87 -14.91 -14.17
N THR A 86 7.93 -14.82 -13.24
CA THR A 86 6.68 -14.05 -13.39
C THR A 86 6.97 -12.57 -13.61
N MET A 87 7.86 -11.98 -12.82
CA MET A 87 8.30 -10.59 -12.95
C MET A 87 8.97 -10.32 -14.30
N MET A 88 9.86 -11.20 -14.76
CA MET A 88 10.53 -11.06 -16.07
C MET A 88 9.53 -11.17 -17.23
N VAL A 89 8.58 -12.09 -17.17
CA VAL A 89 7.49 -12.20 -18.17
C VAL A 89 6.66 -10.92 -18.16
N GLY A 90 6.33 -10.40 -16.98
CA GLY A 90 5.61 -9.12 -16.85
C GLY A 90 6.36 -7.97 -17.51
N ALA A 91 7.64 -7.79 -17.18
CA ALA A 91 8.50 -6.76 -17.77
C ALA A 91 8.62 -6.91 -19.30
N ALA A 92 8.80 -8.13 -19.82
CA ALA A 92 8.86 -8.40 -21.25
C ALA A 92 7.56 -8.04 -21.97
N LEU A 93 6.41 -8.36 -21.38
CA LEU A 93 5.09 -7.97 -21.93
C LEU A 93 4.94 -6.44 -21.95
N ILE A 94 5.37 -5.74 -20.88
CA ILE A 94 5.36 -4.26 -20.86
C ILE A 94 6.20 -3.72 -22.04
N VAL A 95 7.42 -4.22 -22.22
CA VAL A 95 8.32 -3.78 -23.31
C VAL A 95 7.64 -3.95 -24.68
N VAL A 96 7.12 -5.14 -24.95
CA VAL A 96 6.51 -5.46 -26.25
C VAL A 96 5.27 -4.60 -26.50
N PHE A 97 4.35 -4.57 -25.55
CA PHE A 97 3.09 -3.86 -25.74
C PHE A 97 3.23 -2.34 -25.66
N ALA A 98 4.18 -1.80 -24.91
CA ALA A 98 4.50 -0.37 -24.95
C ALA A 98 5.09 0.01 -26.32
N ALA A 99 6.00 -0.77 -26.88
CA ALA A 99 6.54 -0.52 -28.22
C ALA A 99 5.46 -0.60 -29.31
N LEU A 100 4.55 -1.57 -29.24
CA LEU A 100 3.41 -1.69 -30.14
C LEU A 100 2.45 -0.50 -29.99
N ALA A 101 2.17 -0.05 -28.76
CA ALA A 101 1.34 1.12 -28.49
C ALA A 101 1.91 2.40 -29.15
N GLY A 102 3.23 2.58 -29.10
CA GLY A 102 3.91 3.69 -29.77
C GLY A 102 3.81 3.65 -31.30
N ARG A 103 3.52 2.48 -31.89
CA ARG A 103 3.36 2.30 -33.35
C ARG A 103 1.91 2.32 -33.81
N SER A 104 0.94 2.35 -32.90
CA SER A 104 -0.47 2.29 -33.25
C SER A 104 -0.90 3.43 -34.16
N THR A 105 -1.81 3.09 -35.08
CA THR A 105 -2.38 4.00 -36.07
C THR A 105 -3.87 4.27 -35.82
N SER A 106 -4.48 3.55 -34.91
CA SER A 106 -5.86 3.72 -34.48
C SER A 106 -6.03 3.62 -32.97
N VAL A 107 -7.12 4.19 -32.45
CA VAL A 107 -7.49 4.05 -31.02
C VAL A 107 -7.68 2.59 -30.65
N THR A 108 -8.31 1.79 -31.52
CA THR A 108 -8.55 0.36 -31.27
C THR A 108 -7.25 -0.41 -31.06
N GLU A 109 -6.25 -0.21 -31.93
CA GLU A 109 -4.92 -0.83 -31.75
C GLU A 109 -4.29 -0.42 -30.43
N LEU A 110 -4.33 0.88 -30.13
CA LEU A 110 -3.75 1.44 -28.92
C LEU A 110 -4.43 0.87 -27.66
N VAL A 111 -5.74 0.74 -27.66
CA VAL A 111 -6.55 0.12 -26.58
C VAL A 111 -6.18 -1.35 -26.38
N LEU A 112 -6.06 -2.12 -27.48
CA LEU A 112 -5.67 -3.54 -27.39
C LEU A 112 -4.24 -3.70 -26.82
N PHE A 113 -3.30 -2.87 -27.28
CA PHE A 113 -1.92 -2.93 -26.78
C PHE A 113 -1.82 -2.47 -25.33
N ARG A 114 -2.63 -1.50 -24.91
CA ARG A 114 -2.73 -1.12 -23.49
C ARG A 114 -3.28 -2.26 -22.63
N GLY A 115 -4.23 -3.04 -23.12
CA GLY A 115 -4.69 -4.25 -22.45
C GLY A 115 -3.57 -5.28 -22.25
N GLY A 116 -2.79 -5.55 -23.31
CA GLY A 116 -1.62 -6.42 -23.22
C GLY A 116 -0.54 -5.91 -22.24
N TRP A 117 -0.34 -4.59 -22.21
CA TRP A 117 0.53 -3.95 -21.22
C TRP A 117 0.00 -4.15 -19.79
N GLY A 118 -1.34 -4.01 -19.57
CA GLY A 118 -1.96 -4.27 -18.28
C GLY A 118 -1.71 -5.69 -17.74
N LEU A 119 -1.67 -6.69 -18.64
CA LEU A 119 -1.26 -8.05 -18.28
C LEU A 119 0.18 -8.09 -17.76
N GLY A 120 1.11 -7.43 -18.46
CA GLY A 120 2.49 -7.32 -18.05
C GLY A 120 2.63 -6.62 -16.69
N ASN A 121 1.87 -5.54 -16.50
CA ASN A 121 1.89 -4.77 -15.24
C ASN A 121 1.42 -5.60 -14.05
N ALA A 122 0.33 -6.37 -14.19
CA ALA A 122 -0.16 -7.23 -13.12
C ALA A 122 0.90 -8.27 -12.68
N PHE A 123 1.59 -8.89 -13.64
CA PHE A 123 2.64 -9.86 -13.33
C PHE A 123 3.88 -9.20 -12.71
N PHE A 124 4.21 -7.99 -13.14
CA PHE A 124 5.39 -7.27 -12.67
C PHE A 124 5.16 -6.72 -11.25
N VAL A 125 4.14 -5.89 -11.05
CA VAL A 125 3.90 -5.16 -9.78
C VAL A 125 3.66 -6.11 -8.63
N VAL A 126 2.75 -7.10 -8.80
CA VAL A 126 2.41 -8.07 -7.73
C VAL A 126 3.60 -8.92 -7.28
N THR A 127 4.64 -9.09 -8.12
CA THR A 127 5.82 -9.88 -7.74
C THR A 127 7.02 -9.03 -7.33
N ALA A 128 6.98 -7.73 -7.59
CA ALA A 128 8.14 -6.85 -7.42
C ALA A 128 8.58 -6.72 -5.96
N LEU A 129 7.65 -6.51 -5.03
CA LEU A 129 7.97 -6.39 -3.61
C LEU A 129 8.52 -7.70 -3.05
N SER A 130 7.90 -8.84 -3.37
CA SER A 130 8.37 -10.15 -2.91
C SER A 130 9.77 -10.48 -3.43
N VAL A 131 10.09 -10.08 -4.67
CA VAL A 131 11.44 -10.19 -5.22
C VAL A 131 12.41 -9.29 -4.47
N LEU A 132 12.04 -8.05 -4.22
CA LEU A 132 12.89 -7.07 -3.52
C LEU A 132 13.20 -7.52 -2.10
N VAL A 133 12.21 -8.02 -1.36
CA VAL A 133 12.38 -8.60 -0.01
C VAL A 133 13.39 -9.75 -0.02
N ALA A 134 13.34 -10.60 -1.06
CA ALA A 134 14.23 -11.76 -1.15
C ALA A 134 15.70 -11.41 -1.45
N VAL A 135 15.99 -10.22 -2.01
CA VAL A 135 17.37 -9.86 -2.45
C VAL A 135 17.98 -8.68 -1.69
N THR A 136 17.19 -7.97 -0.86
CA THR A 136 17.68 -6.78 -0.13
C THR A 136 18.50 -7.18 1.09
N ALA A 137 19.68 -6.59 1.21
CA ALA A 137 20.48 -6.69 2.42
C ALA A 137 19.96 -5.72 3.50
N GLY A 138 19.70 -6.22 4.70
CA GLY A 138 19.20 -5.42 5.83
C GLY A 138 17.71 -5.63 6.12
N GLY A 139 17.12 -6.74 5.60
CA GLY A 139 15.80 -7.21 5.97
C GLY A 139 14.63 -6.57 5.21
N THR A 140 13.43 -7.00 5.56
CA THR A 140 12.18 -6.64 4.88
C THR A 140 11.89 -5.14 4.95
N GLY A 141 12.05 -4.49 6.10
CA GLY A 141 11.78 -3.05 6.24
C GLY A 141 12.60 -2.18 5.29
N ARG A 142 13.85 -2.57 5.02
CA ARG A 142 14.67 -1.86 4.02
C ARG A 142 14.19 -2.09 2.59
N ALA A 143 13.75 -3.32 2.27
CA ALA A 143 13.17 -3.64 0.97
C ALA A 143 11.92 -2.80 0.70
N VAL A 144 11.05 -2.71 1.68
CA VAL A 144 9.83 -1.91 1.66
C VAL A 144 10.15 -0.44 1.44
N LEU A 145 11.08 0.13 2.21
CA LEU A 145 11.48 1.54 2.06
C LEU A 145 12.00 1.85 0.64
N LEU A 146 12.78 0.93 0.08
CA LEU A 146 13.31 1.06 -1.29
C LEU A 146 12.19 0.95 -2.34
N TYR A 147 11.22 0.07 -2.12
CA TYR A 147 10.06 -0.09 -3.00
C TYR A 147 9.17 1.15 -2.98
N GLU A 148 8.87 1.71 -1.79
CA GLU A 148 8.12 2.96 -1.65
C GLU A 148 8.82 4.14 -2.32
N ALA A 149 10.16 4.22 -2.16
CA ALA A 149 10.94 5.24 -2.84
C ALA A 149 10.82 5.10 -4.38
N ALA A 150 10.89 3.86 -4.90
CA ALA A 150 10.71 3.59 -6.33
C ALA A 150 9.31 3.96 -6.82
N MET A 151 8.28 3.63 -6.05
CA MET A 151 6.89 3.99 -6.33
C MET A 151 6.70 5.51 -6.33
N GLY A 152 7.14 6.20 -5.28
CA GLY A 152 7.02 7.65 -5.18
C GLY A 152 7.73 8.39 -6.32
N LEU A 153 8.97 7.97 -6.65
CA LEU A 153 9.72 8.51 -7.79
C LEU A 153 9.03 8.21 -9.13
N GLY A 154 8.49 7.00 -9.28
CA GLY A 154 7.79 6.60 -10.50
C GLY A 154 6.51 7.39 -10.72
N LEU A 155 5.61 7.40 -9.74
CA LEU A 155 4.32 8.10 -9.83
C LEU A 155 4.49 9.62 -10.02
N SER A 156 5.47 10.23 -9.33
CA SER A 156 5.75 11.67 -9.49
C SER A 156 6.45 11.97 -10.82
N GLY A 157 7.45 11.16 -11.21
CA GLY A 157 8.23 11.37 -12.43
C GLY A 157 7.49 11.03 -13.72
N GLY A 158 6.50 10.12 -13.66
CA GLY A 158 5.75 9.65 -14.81
C GLY A 158 5.10 10.77 -15.64
N PRO A 159 4.26 11.59 -15.04
CA PRO A 159 3.61 12.69 -15.75
C PRO A 159 4.61 13.69 -16.35
N LEU A 160 5.70 13.97 -15.63
CA LEU A 160 6.73 14.91 -16.11
C LEU A 160 7.47 14.34 -17.33
N LEU A 161 7.89 13.07 -17.27
CA LEU A 161 8.54 12.42 -18.40
C LEU A 161 7.57 12.23 -19.57
N GLY A 162 6.31 11.90 -19.28
CA GLY A 162 5.24 11.83 -20.28
C GLY A 162 5.04 13.13 -21.02
N ALA A 163 5.00 14.25 -20.29
CA ALA A 163 4.89 15.57 -20.87
C ALA A 163 6.12 15.95 -21.71
N LEU A 164 7.33 15.67 -21.19
CA LEU A 164 8.59 15.97 -21.88
C LEU A 164 8.71 15.20 -23.20
N LEU A 165 8.51 13.90 -23.17
CA LEU A 165 8.55 13.08 -24.38
C LEU A 165 7.36 13.37 -25.31
N GLY A 166 6.19 13.61 -24.72
CA GLY A 166 4.97 13.96 -25.44
C GLY A 166 5.03 15.30 -26.17
N SER A 167 5.92 16.22 -25.77
CA SER A 167 6.15 17.47 -26.48
C SER A 167 6.73 17.29 -27.89
N PHE A 168 7.44 16.19 -28.14
CA PHE A 168 7.94 15.83 -29.46
C PHE A 168 6.89 15.08 -30.28
N SER A 169 6.22 14.08 -29.68
CA SER A 169 5.09 13.34 -30.23
C SER A 169 4.45 12.50 -29.11
N TRP A 170 3.13 12.33 -29.15
CA TRP A 170 2.41 11.46 -28.23
C TRP A 170 2.88 9.99 -28.26
N ARG A 171 3.64 9.58 -29.25
CA ARG A 171 4.21 8.24 -29.40
C ARG A 171 5.47 8.02 -28.56
N TRP A 172 6.27 9.06 -28.34
CA TRP A 172 7.56 8.95 -27.65
C TRP A 172 7.46 8.48 -26.20
N PRO A 173 6.46 8.85 -25.40
CA PRO A 173 6.26 8.28 -24.06
C PRO A 173 6.17 6.76 -24.05
N PHE A 174 5.50 6.17 -25.02
CA PHE A 174 5.38 4.71 -25.15
C PHE A 174 6.73 4.05 -25.50
N PHE A 175 7.46 4.61 -26.46
CA PHE A 175 8.81 4.13 -26.78
C PHE A 175 9.78 4.37 -25.64
N GLY A 176 9.70 5.47 -24.92
CA GLY A 176 10.47 5.76 -23.73
C GLY A 176 10.28 4.68 -22.66
N THR A 177 9.02 4.35 -22.36
CA THR A 177 8.69 3.26 -21.43
C THR A 177 9.25 1.91 -21.91
N ALA A 178 9.04 1.57 -23.19
CA ALA A 178 9.56 0.32 -23.75
C ALA A 178 11.08 0.22 -23.62
N THR A 179 11.79 1.31 -23.89
CA THR A 179 13.26 1.36 -23.77
C THR A 179 13.71 1.24 -22.32
N LEU A 180 13.15 2.05 -21.41
CA LEU A 180 13.55 2.04 -20.01
C LEU A 180 13.20 0.69 -19.34
N MET A 181 12.02 0.14 -19.62
CA MET A 181 11.64 -1.18 -19.10
C MET A 181 12.49 -2.29 -19.75
N GLY A 182 12.88 -2.15 -21.02
CA GLY A 182 13.83 -3.05 -21.68
C GLY A 182 15.19 -3.07 -21.00
N VAL A 183 15.70 -1.91 -20.62
CA VAL A 183 16.92 -1.80 -19.80
C VAL A 183 16.72 -2.45 -18.43
N GLY A 184 15.58 -2.21 -17.77
CA GLY A 184 15.21 -2.84 -16.50
C GLY A 184 15.12 -4.36 -16.60
N LEU A 185 14.47 -4.88 -17.64
CA LEU A 185 14.39 -6.32 -17.92
C LEU A 185 15.77 -6.95 -18.12
N LEU A 186 16.64 -6.30 -18.89
CA LEU A 186 18.01 -6.76 -19.09
C LEU A 186 18.80 -6.76 -17.77
N ALA A 187 18.68 -5.69 -16.98
CA ALA A 187 19.34 -5.60 -15.69
C ALA A 187 18.85 -6.70 -14.73
N ILE A 188 17.54 -6.95 -14.65
CA ILE A 188 16.96 -8.06 -13.86
C ILE A 188 17.48 -9.41 -14.38
N ALA A 189 17.51 -9.63 -15.68
CA ALA A 189 17.98 -10.87 -16.25
C ALA A 189 19.44 -11.17 -15.88
N LEU A 190 20.29 -10.14 -15.86
CA LEU A 190 21.73 -10.24 -15.58
C LEU A 190 22.06 -10.33 -14.09
N PHE A 191 21.36 -9.57 -13.25
CA PHE A 191 21.75 -9.38 -11.85
C PHE A 191 20.85 -10.11 -10.84
N LEU A 192 19.58 -10.40 -11.18
CA LEU A 192 18.69 -11.06 -10.26
C LEU A 192 19.00 -12.57 -10.17
N PRO A 193 19.34 -13.11 -8.99
CA PRO A 193 19.60 -14.54 -8.82
C PRO A 193 18.32 -15.37 -9.01
N HIS A 194 18.49 -16.67 -9.15
CA HIS A 194 17.35 -17.59 -9.11
C HIS A 194 16.79 -17.64 -7.70
N LEU A 195 15.52 -17.25 -7.56
CA LEU A 195 14.83 -17.29 -6.29
C LEU A 195 14.13 -18.65 -6.10
N PRO A 196 14.09 -19.19 -4.86
CA PRO A 196 13.33 -20.38 -4.57
C PRO A 196 11.84 -20.17 -4.87
N ARG A 197 11.18 -21.22 -5.33
CA ARG A 197 9.73 -21.17 -5.55
C ARG A 197 8.99 -21.18 -4.21
N PRO A 198 7.87 -20.45 -4.08
CA PRO A 198 7.04 -20.52 -2.89
C PRO A 198 6.66 -21.96 -2.56
N ALA A 199 6.77 -22.36 -1.29
CA ALA A 199 6.46 -23.71 -0.84
C ALA A 199 4.95 -24.02 -0.97
N ALA A 200 4.09 -23.04 -0.71
CA ALA A 200 2.63 -23.16 -0.82
C ALA A 200 2.14 -22.73 -2.21
N LYS A 201 1.28 -23.57 -2.82
CA LYS A 201 0.64 -23.25 -4.10
C LYS A 201 -0.67 -22.50 -3.85
N THR A 202 -0.80 -21.30 -4.40
CA THR A 202 -2.03 -20.51 -4.32
C THR A 202 -3.11 -21.10 -5.25
N SER A 203 -4.35 -21.21 -4.75
CA SER A 203 -5.51 -21.59 -5.56
C SER A 203 -6.04 -20.40 -6.36
N LEU A 204 -6.46 -20.63 -7.61
CA LEU A 204 -7.02 -19.58 -8.46
C LEU A 204 -8.30 -18.93 -7.88
N SER A 205 -9.09 -19.70 -7.12
CA SER A 205 -10.32 -19.21 -6.50
C SER A 205 -10.10 -18.57 -5.12
N ALA A 206 -8.89 -18.62 -4.57
CA ALA A 206 -8.62 -18.12 -3.22
C ALA A 206 -8.95 -16.63 -3.04
N PRO A 207 -8.55 -15.70 -3.94
CA PRO A 207 -8.88 -14.29 -3.81
C PRO A 207 -10.39 -14.01 -3.87
N ILE A 208 -11.11 -14.71 -4.75
CA ILE A 208 -12.58 -14.56 -4.87
C ILE A 208 -13.27 -15.08 -3.60
N ARG A 209 -12.78 -16.19 -3.02
CA ARG A 209 -13.32 -16.69 -1.75
C ARG A 209 -13.03 -15.76 -0.59
N ALA A 210 -11.87 -15.09 -0.58
CA ALA A 210 -11.54 -14.09 0.43
C ALA A 210 -12.53 -12.90 0.40
N LEU A 211 -12.98 -12.47 -0.78
CA LEU A 211 -14.05 -11.46 -0.92
C LEU A 211 -15.41 -11.92 -0.33
N GLY A 212 -15.59 -13.20 -0.07
CA GLY A 212 -16.74 -13.70 0.70
C GLY A 212 -16.73 -13.27 2.17
N HIS A 213 -15.59 -12.81 2.71
CA HIS A 213 -15.51 -12.24 4.05
C HIS A 213 -16.21 -10.87 4.09
N PRO A 214 -17.26 -10.68 4.94
CA PRO A 214 -18.10 -9.48 4.88
C PRO A 214 -17.34 -8.17 5.13
N GLY A 215 -16.32 -8.20 6.00
CA GLY A 215 -15.47 -7.05 6.29
C GLY A 215 -14.62 -6.67 5.08
N LEU A 216 -13.90 -7.63 4.49
CA LEU A 216 -13.07 -7.40 3.32
C LEU A 216 -13.90 -6.88 2.13
N LEU A 217 -15.07 -7.48 1.89
CA LEU A 217 -15.99 -7.01 0.84
C LEU A 217 -16.45 -5.57 1.10
N THR A 218 -16.71 -5.21 2.36
CA THR A 218 -17.12 -3.84 2.72
C THR A 218 -16.02 -2.83 2.39
N VAL A 219 -14.76 -3.16 2.75
CA VAL A 219 -13.61 -2.32 2.44
C VAL A 219 -13.37 -2.24 0.93
N ALA A 220 -13.44 -3.36 0.23
CA ALA A 220 -13.25 -3.42 -1.23
C ALA A 220 -14.31 -2.62 -2.00
N ILE A 221 -15.58 -2.64 -1.57
CA ILE A 221 -16.64 -1.78 -2.14
C ILE A 221 -16.36 -0.30 -1.86
N GLY A 222 -15.97 0.05 -0.63
CA GLY A 222 -15.57 1.43 -0.30
C GLY A 222 -14.40 1.90 -1.16
N ALA A 223 -13.39 1.04 -1.34
CA ALA A 223 -12.24 1.31 -2.19
C ALA A 223 -12.63 1.49 -3.66
N PHE A 224 -13.55 0.69 -4.17
CA PHE A 224 -14.10 0.86 -5.53
C PHE A 224 -14.65 2.27 -5.74
N PHE A 225 -15.47 2.76 -4.82
CA PHE A 225 -16.04 4.11 -4.91
C PHE A 225 -14.98 5.21 -4.77
N TYR A 226 -14.02 5.03 -3.87
CA TYR A 226 -12.88 5.94 -3.75
C TYR A 226 -12.06 5.98 -5.04
N TYR A 227 -11.75 4.83 -5.61
CA TYR A 227 -10.97 4.73 -6.84
C TYR A 227 -11.73 5.21 -8.08
N PHE A 228 -13.07 5.16 -8.06
CA PHE A 228 -13.86 5.82 -9.10
C PHE A 228 -13.58 7.33 -9.14
N ALA A 229 -13.57 7.97 -7.98
CA ALA A 229 -13.19 9.39 -7.87
C ALA A 229 -11.72 9.63 -8.25
N PHE A 230 -10.81 8.75 -7.82
CA PHE A 230 -9.39 8.77 -8.16
C PHE A 230 -9.17 8.76 -9.67
N PHE A 231 -9.73 7.78 -10.36
CA PHE A 231 -9.57 7.65 -11.81
C PHE A 231 -10.32 8.73 -12.60
N THR A 232 -11.35 9.34 -12.03
CA THR A 232 -11.97 10.53 -12.62
C THR A 232 -10.96 11.67 -12.70
N VAL A 233 -10.18 11.92 -11.65
CA VAL A 233 -9.15 12.97 -11.68
C VAL A 233 -8.06 12.63 -12.70
N LEU A 234 -7.52 11.41 -12.69
CA LEU A 234 -6.45 11.03 -13.60
C LEU A 234 -6.87 11.08 -15.08
N ALA A 235 -8.00 10.47 -15.41
CA ALA A 235 -8.38 10.26 -16.80
C ALA A 235 -9.19 11.42 -17.40
N PHE A 236 -9.90 12.21 -16.58
CA PHE A 236 -10.81 13.23 -17.09
C PHE A 236 -10.31 14.67 -16.88
N ALA A 237 -9.64 14.97 -15.74
CA ALA A 237 -9.15 16.31 -15.47
C ALA A 237 -8.21 16.90 -16.56
N PRO A 238 -7.34 16.12 -17.24
CA PRO A 238 -6.52 16.63 -18.35
C PRO A 238 -7.32 17.28 -19.48
N PHE A 239 -8.50 16.73 -19.80
CA PHE A 239 -9.37 17.30 -20.84
C PHE A 239 -10.04 18.59 -20.38
N VAL A 240 -10.40 18.69 -19.10
CA VAL A 240 -11.03 19.91 -18.54
C VAL A 240 -10.02 21.05 -18.38
N LEU A 241 -8.78 20.72 -18.02
CA LEU A 241 -7.70 21.71 -17.92
C LEU A 241 -7.41 22.37 -19.26
N ASP A 242 -7.46 21.60 -20.37
CA ASP A 242 -7.18 22.09 -21.73
C ASP A 242 -5.91 22.97 -21.76
N MET A 243 -4.85 22.45 -21.16
CA MET A 243 -3.53 23.08 -21.04
C MET A 243 -2.50 22.30 -21.87
N SER A 244 -1.30 22.87 -22.04
CA SER A 244 -0.21 22.14 -22.68
C SER A 244 0.19 20.89 -21.89
N ALA A 245 0.70 19.86 -22.59
CA ALA A 245 1.16 18.63 -21.93
C ALA A 245 2.15 18.91 -20.79
N MET A 246 3.05 19.92 -20.97
CA MET A 246 4.03 20.31 -19.95
C MET A 246 3.37 20.90 -18.68
N GLN A 247 2.32 21.71 -18.84
CA GLN A 247 1.57 22.26 -17.71
C GLN A 247 0.79 21.16 -16.98
N VAL A 248 0.11 20.30 -17.71
CA VAL A 248 -0.60 19.13 -17.14
C VAL A 248 0.40 18.20 -16.44
N GLY A 249 1.56 17.91 -17.06
CA GLY A 249 2.62 17.12 -16.46
C GLY A 249 3.14 17.70 -15.14
N GLY A 250 3.32 19.04 -15.08
CA GLY A 250 3.73 19.75 -13.87
C GLY A 250 2.68 19.67 -12.75
N ILE A 251 1.38 19.78 -13.09
CA ILE A 251 0.27 19.64 -12.15
C ILE A 251 0.24 18.21 -11.57
N PHE A 252 0.32 17.20 -12.42
CA PHE A 252 0.33 15.79 -11.96
C PHE A 252 1.63 15.38 -11.26
N PHE A 253 2.76 16.02 -11.59
CA PHE A 253 3.98 15.88 -10.79
C PHE A 253 3.76 16.37 -9.35
N GLY A 254 3.21 17.58 -9.19
CA GLY A 254 2.85 18.12 -7.88
C GLY A 254 1.83 17.27 -7.14
N TRP A 255 0.83 16.74 -7.83
CA TRP A 255 -0.13 15.77 -7.32
C TRP A 255 0.55 14.50 -6.78
N GLY A 256 1.46 13.90 -7.55
CA GLY A 256 2.20 12.69 -7.16
C GLY A 256 3.13 12.93 -5.96
N VAL A 257 3.79 14.08 -5.90
CA VAL A 257 4.62 14.47 -4.74
C VAL A 257 3.78 14.61 -3.48
N LEU A 258 2.63 15.28 -3.56
CA LEU A 258 1.71 15.40 -2.42
C LEU A 258 1.15 14.03 -2.01
N LEU A 259 0.79 13.19 -2.98
CA LEU A 259 0.33 11.81 -2.71
C LEU A 259 1.40 11.04 -1.91
N ALA A 260 2.65 11.05 -2.36
CA ALA A 260 3.74 10.34 -1.70
C ALA A 260 4.01 10.88 -0.28
N ILE A 261 4.07 12.21 -0.11
CA ILE A 261 4.32 12.82 1.22
C ILE A 261 3.18 12.49 2.19
N PHE A 262 1.94 12.61 1.75
CA PHE A 262 0.79 12.40 2.62
C PHE A 262 0.55 10.91 2.91
N SER A 263 0.83 10.02 1.97
CA SER A 263 0.79 8.56 2.18
C SER A 263 1.80 8.13 3.25
N VAL A 264 3.06 8.54 3.10
CA VAL A 264 4.16 8.05 3.94
C VAL A 264 4.22 8.74 5.30
N PHE A 265 4.03 10.06 5.35
CA PHE A 265 4.28 10.84 6.57
C PHE A 265 3.01 11.29 7.31
N VAL A 266 1.93 11.57 6.58
CA VAL A 266 0.72 12.13 7.21
C VAL A 266 -0.27 11.04 7.61
N ALA A 267 -0.52 10.07 6.72
CA ALA A 267 -1.52 9.01 6.95
C ALA A 267 -1.30 8.27 8.27
N PRO A 268 -0.10 7.75 8.60
CA PRO A 268 0.11 7.02 9.86
C PRO A 268 -0.11 7.89 11.11
N ARG A 269 0.29 9.18 11.04
CA ARG A 269 0.15 10.10 12.18
C ARG A 269 -1.30 10.46 12.48
N VAL A 270 -2.09 10.76 11.44
CA VAL A 270 -3.50 11.13 11.63
C VAL A 270 -4.32 9.92 12.01
N GLU A 271 -3.99 8.74 11.48
CA GLU A 271 -4.62 7.49 11.86
C GLU A 271 -4.38 7.15 13.34
N ALA A 272 -3.12 7.19 13.78
CA ALA A 272 -2.77 6.92 15.17
C ALA A 272 -3.51 7.83 16.16
N ARG A 273 -3.82 9.08 15.76
CA ARG A 273 -4.47 10.06 16.63
C ARG A 273 -6.01 10.00 16.59
N PHE A 274 -6.59 9.78 15.43
CA PHE A 274 -8.04 9.93 15.21
C PHE A 274 -8.74 8.61 14.82
N GLY A 275 -7.96 7.57 14.51
CA GLY A 275 -8.46 6.29 14.03
C GLY A 275 -8.76 6.28 12.52
N LEU A 276 -8.74 5.10 11.95
CA LEU A 276 -8.79 4.86 10.51
C LEU A 276 -10.11 5.33 9.86
N ILE A 277 -11.27 4.91 10.41
CA ILE A 277 -12.59 5.21 9.81
C ILE A 277 -12.91 6.72 9.84
N PRO A 278 -12.73 7.47 10.96
CA PRO A 278 -12.94 8.91 10.96
C PRO A 278 -12.05 9.66 9.99
N VAL A 279 -10.75 9.35 9.93
CA VAL A 279 -9.81 10.00 9.01
C VAL A 279 -10.21 9.75 7.57
N THR A 280 -10.49 8.49 7.20
CA THR A 280 -10.95 8.14 5.85
C THR A 280 -12.24 8.87 5.47
N THR A 281 -13.20 8.98 6.41
CA THR A 281 -14.46 9.71 6.18
C THR A 281 -14.23 11.19 5.90
N VAL A 282 -13.37 11.85 6.68
CA VAL A 282 -13.02 13.27 6.47
C VAL A 282 -12.31 13.46 5.12
N CYS A 283 -11.33 12.63 4.81
CA CYS A 283 -10.60 12.69 3.55
C CYS A 283 -11.53 12.51 2.33
N LEU A 284 -12.44 11.54 2.36
CA LEU A 284 -13.39 11.32 1.26
C LEU A 284 -14.41 12.46 1.13
N THR A 285 -14.81 13.08 2.23
CA THR A 285 -15.66 14.28 2.20
C THR A 285 -14.91 15.47 1.58
N LEU A 286 -13.64 15.66 1.94
CA LEU A 286 -12.77 16.67 1.30
C LEU A 286 -12.57 16.38 -0.18
N MET A 287 -12.38 15.11 -0.55
CA MET A 287 -12.28 14.70 -1.96
C MET A 287 -13.55 15.04 -2.73
N ALA A 288 -14.72 14.74 -2.18
CA ALA A 288 -15.99 15.11 -2.79
C ALA A 288 -16.13 16.63 -2.97
N ALA A 289 -15.73 17.42 -1.97
CA ALA A 289 -15.73 18.88 -2.06
C ALA A 289 -14.80 19.37 -3.18
N LEU A 290 -13.57 18.83 -3.28
CA LEU A 290 -12.64 19.18 -4.36
C LEU A 290 -13.23 18.84 -5.74
N LEU A 291 -13.89 17.69 -5.89
CA LEU A 291 -14.53 17.31 -7.15
C LEU A 291 -15.69 18.24 -7.53
N VAL A 292 -16.53 18.64 -6.57
CA VAL A 292 -17.58 19.65 -6.82
C VAL A 292 -16.96 20.97 -7.28
N VAL A 293 -15.89 21.43 -6.62
CA VAL A 293 -15.17 22.66 -7.03
C VAL A 293 -14.58 22.50 -8.43
N MET A 294 -14.01 21.34 -8.77
CA MET A 294 -13.49 21.07 -10.13
C MET A 294 -14.56 21.19 -11.21
N GLY A 295 -15.81 20.82 -10.91
CA GLY A 295 -16.93 20.95 -11.85
C GLY A 295 -17.40 22.38 -12.08
N LEU A 296 -17.17 23.28 -11.13
CA LEU A 296 -17.77 24.63 -11.13
C LEU A 296 -16.74 25.76 -11.34
N ALA A 297 -15.46 25.48 -11.14
CA ALA A 297 -14.44 26.52 -11.03
C ALA A 297 -13.66 26.73 -12.35
N PRO A 298 -12.99 27.90 -12.51
CA PRO A 298 -12.12 28.14 -13.65
C PRO A 298 -10.86 27.25 -13.62
N LYS A 299 -10.24 27.04 -14.79
CA LYS A 299 -9.12 26.10 -15.02
C LYS A 299 -7.97 26.22 -14.00
N GLY A 300 -7.61 27.42 -13.56
CA GLY A 300 -6.55 27.61 -12.56
C GLY A 300 -6.89 27.04 -11.19
N VAL A 301 -8.16 27.15 -10.77
CA VAL A 301 -8.65 26.53 -9.52
C VAL A 301 -8.76 25.03 -9.67
N VAL A 302 -9.20 24.54 -10.84
CA VAL A 302 -9.21 23.09 -11.16
C VAL A 302 -7.80 22.50 -11.01
N ALA A 303 -6.78 23.19 -11.57
CA ALA A 303 -5.38 22.76 -11.45
C ALA A 303 -4.94 22.63 -9.98
N ALA A 304 -5.26 23.63 -9.15
CA ALA A 304 -4.96 23.57 -7.72
C ALA A 304 -5.71 22.42 -7.01
N CYS A 305 -6.98 22.22 -7.35
CA CYS A 305 -7.78 21.12 -6.80
C CYS A 305 -7.21 19.73 -7.21
N VAL A 306 -6.75 19.57 -8.46
CA VAL A 306 -6.05 18.36 -8.89
C VAL A 306 -4.81 18.11 -8.04
N MET A 307 -3.95 19.10 -7.84
CA MET A 307 -2.75 18.95 -7.00
C MET A 307 -3.11 18.59 -5.55
N LEU A 308 -4.07 19.29 -4.95
CA LEU A 308 -4.50 19.05 -3.56
C LEU A 308 -5.17 17.69 -3.39
N SER A 309 -5.85 17.18 -4.42
CA SER A 309 -6.43 15.84 -4.38
C SER A 309 -5.38 14.76 -4.14
N GLY A 310 -4.13 14.98 -4.58
CA GLY A 310 -3.01 14.07 -4.32
C GLY A 310 -2.77 13.86 -2.82
N ALA A 311 -2.82 14.92 -2.02
CA ALA A 311 -2.69 14.83 -0.56
C ALA A 311 -3.79 13.95 0.07
N VAL A 312 -5.05 14.21 -0.32
CA VAL A 312 -6.21 13.45 0.16
C VAL A 312 -6.14 11.99 -0.27
N MET A 313 -5.79 11.75 -1.53
CA MET A 313 -5.66 10.41 -2.10
C MET A 313 -4.52 9.62 -1.47
N GLY A 314 -3.39 10.27 -1.13
CA GLY A 314 -2.29 9.63 -0.44
C GLY A 314 -2.71 9.06 0.91
N VAL A 315 -3.44 9.83 1.72
CA VAL A 315 -3.96 9.34 3.00
C VAL A 315 -4.95 8.19 2.78
N CYS A 316 -5.92 8.35 1.88
CA CYS A 316 -6.92 7.31 1.62
C CYS A 316 -6.28 6.01 1.10
N ASN A 317 -5.29 6.09 0.22
CA ASN A 317 -4.64 4.92 -0.36
C ASN A 317 -4.03 4.02 0.72
N THR A 318 -3.27 4.61 1.64
CA THR A 318 -2.67 3.89 2.77
C THR A 318 -3.74 3.28 3.67
N LEU A 319 -4.70 4.07 4.11
CA LEU A 319 -5.70 3.62 5.10
C LEU A 319 -6.64 2.53 4.55
N PHE A 320 -7.05 2.62 3.29
CA PHE A 320 -7.88 1.57 2.68
C PHE A 320 -7.14 0.25 2.54
N THR A 321 -5.86 0.30 2.15
CA THR A 321 -5.04 -0.91 2.01
C THR A 321 -4.80 -1.55 3.37
N GLU A 322 -4.45 -0.76 4.38
CA GLU A 322 -4.26 -1.24 5.75
C GLU A 322 -5.53 -1.91 6.29
N LEU A 323 -6.69 -1.25 6.16
CA LEU A 323 -7.96 -1.81 6.60
C LEU A 323 -8.31 -3.12 5.88
N ALA A 324 -8.04 -3.22 4.58
CA ALA A 324 -8.31 -4.42 3.80
C ALA A 324 -7.49 -5.63 4.27
N LEU A 325 -6.23 -5.39 4.63
CA LEU A 325 -5.31 -6.44 5.08
C LEU A 325 -5.57 -6.85 6.54
N GLU A 326 -6.07 -5.93 7.35
CA GLU A 326 -6.35 -6.18 8.75
C GLU A 326 -7.70 -6.85 9.03
N ILE A 327 -8.71 -6.63 8.17
CA ILE A 327 -10.10 -7.04 8.46
C ILE A 327 -10.37 -8.52 8.16
N SER A 328 -9.51 -9.21 7.44
CA SER A 328 -9.72 -10.57 6.94
C SER A 328 -8.76 -11.56 7.59
N ASP A 329 -9.25 -12.76 7.92
CA ASP A 329 -8.43 -13.89 8.39
C ASP A 329 -7.77 -14.66 7.23
N ALA A 330 -8.02 -14.25 5.98
CA ALA A 330 -7.37 -14.87 4.82
C ALA A 330 -5.87 -14.53 4.80
N PRO A 331 -5.01 -15.40 4.24
CA PRO A 331 -3.62 -15.05 4.01
C PRO A 331 -3.53 -13.71 3.26
N ARG A 332 -2.69 -12.82 3.77
CA ARG A 332 -2.58 -11.43 3.29
C ARG A 332 -2.45 -11.28 1.77
N PRO A 333 -1.62 -12.06 1.05
CA PRO A 333 -1.56 -11.96 -0.41
C PRO A 333 -2.86 -12.31 -1.12
N VAL A 334 -3.68 -13.17 -0.48
CA VAL A 334 -4.99 -13.58 -1.01
C VAL A 334 -6.04 -12.50 -0.78
N ALA A 335 -6.05 -11.90 0.42
CA ALA A 335 -6.92 -10.77 0.76
C ALA A 335 -6.61 -9.54 -0.12
N SER A 336 -5.32 -9.22 -0.27
CA SER A 336 -4.83 -8.15 -1.15
C SER A 336 -5.29 -8.34 -2.59
N ALA A 337 -5.10 -9.54 -3.18
CA ALA A 337 -5.51 -9.80 -4.55
C ALA A 337 -7.03 -9.59 -4.78
N GLY A 338 -7.86 -10.03 -3.83
CA GLY A 338 -9.31 -9.81 -3.89
C GLY A 338 -9.70 -8.34 -3.75
N TYR A 339 -9.11 -7.66 -2.78
CA TYR A 339 -9.29 -6.22 -2.55
C TYR A 339 -8.90 -5.40 -3.78
N ASN A 340 -7.71 -5.65 -4.32
CA ASN A 340 -7.18 -4.92 -5.46
C ASN A 340 -7.97 -5.16 -6.74
N PHE A 341 -8.49 -6.37 -6.94
CA PHE A 341 -9.40 -6.62 -8.06
C PHE A 341 -10.55 -5.60 -8.09
N LEU A 342 -11.28 -5.45 -6.97
CA LEU A 342 -12.42 -4.53 -6.90
C LEU A 342 -11.99 -3.06 -7.00
N ARG A 343 -10.92 -2.70 -6.33
CA ARG A 343 -10.36 -1.35 -6.30
C ARG A 343 -9.96 -0.88 -7.70
N TRP A 344 -9.14 -1.68 -8.40
CA TRP A 344 -8.67 -1.34 -9.75
C TRP A 344 -9.78 -1.46 -10.80
N PHE A 345 -10.82 -2.24 -10.52
CA PHE A 345 -11.98 -2.35 -11.40
C PHE A 345 -12.74 -1.02 -11.55
N ALA A 346 -12.64 -0.11 -10.61
CA ALA A 346 -13.14 1.27 -10.74
C ALA A 346 -12.48 2.01 -11.92
N GLY A 347 -11.19 1.73 -12.19
CA GLY A 347 -10.46 2.25 -13.35
C GLY A 347 -10.94 1.70 -14.71
N VAL A 348 -11.75 0.65 -14.68
CA VAL A 348 -12.43 0.16 -15.90
C VAL A 348 -13.61 1.05 -16.25
N ILE A 349 -14.36 1.50 -15.25
CA ILE A 349 -15.64 2.19 -15.44
C ILE A 349 -15.46 3.70 -15.51
N ALA A 350 -14.79 4.30 -14.54
CA ALA A 350 -14.70 5.75 -14.40
C ALA A 350 -14.12 6.46 -15.63
N PRO A 351 -12.97 6.02 -16.22
CA PRO A 351 -12.36 6.71 -17.35
C PRO A 351 -13.26 6.78 -18.61
N TYR A 352 -14.14 5.81 -18.80
CA TYR A 352 -15.07 5.81 -19.91
C TYR A 352 -16.40 6.47 -19.58
N ALA A 353 -16.99 6.15 -18.42
CA ALA A 353 -18.30 6.64 -18.05
C ALA A 353 -18.32 8.15 -17.79
N VAL A 354 -17.28 8.69 -17.15
CA VAL A 354 -17.24 10.09 -16.75
C VAL A 354 -17.17 11.04 -17.97
N PRO A 355 -16.29 10.85 -18.97
CA PRO A 355 -16.34 11.64 -20.20
C PRO A 355 -17.65 11.51 -20.96
N LYS A 356 -18.25 10.30 -21.00
CA LYS A 356 -19.58 10.11 -21.62
C LYS A 356 -20.66 10.92 -20.93
N ILE A 357 -20.68 10.94 -19.62
CA ILE A 357 -21.62 11.77 -18.84
C ILE A 357 -21.37 13.24 -19.12
N ALA A 358 -20.11 13.67 -19.22
CA ALA A 358 -19.78 15.05 -19.56
C ALA A 358 -20.26 15.46 -20.95
N GLU A 359 -20.22 14.55 -21.93
CA GLU A 359 -20.75 14.77 -23.28
C GLU A 359 -22.27 15.03 -23.30
N PHE A 360 -23.04 14.35 -22.44
CA PHE A 360 -24.50 14.44 -22.41
C PHE A 360 -25.07 15.45 -21.41
N LEU A 361 -24.42 15.58 -20.25
CA LEU A 361 -24.96 16.33 -19.09
C LEU A 361 -24.03 17.46 -18.61
N GLY A 362 -22.88 17.63 -19.24
CA GLY A 362 -21.90 18.66 -18.85
C GLY A 362 -20.85 18.18 -17.88
N VAL A 363 -19.79 18.99 -17.75
CA VAL A 363 -18.62 18.72 -16.89
C VAL A 363 -19.03 18.69 -15.42
N GLU A 364 -19.98 19.54 -15.03
CA GLU A 364 -20.51 19.65 -13.68
C GLU A 364 -21.13 18.34 -13.20
N ALA A 365 -21.93 17.70 -14.06
CA ALA A 365 -22.58 16.41 -13.77
C ALA A 365 -21.54 15.29 -13.67
N ALA A 366 -20.50 15.31 -14.50
CA ALA A 366 -19.43 14.33 -14.48
C ALA A 366 -18.63 14.35 -13.18
N PHE A 367 -18.18 15.52 -12.73
CA PHE A 367 -17.54 15.67 -11.43
C PHE A 367 -18.51 15.48 -10.27
N GLY A 368 -19.77 15.86 -10.41
CA GLY A 368 -20.83 15.60 -9.43
C GLY A 368 -21.03 14.11 -9.17
N LEU A 369 -21.04 13.27 -10.22
CA LEU A 369 -21.09 11.81 -10.07
C LEU A 369 -19.87 11.28 -9.31
N ALA A 370 -18.68 11.76 -9.65
CA ALA A 370 -17.45 11.35 -8.95
C ALA A 370 -17.47 11.78 -7.47
N ALA A 371 -18.01 12.96 -7.16
CA ALA A 371 -18.21 13.41 -5.78
C ALA A 371 -19.20 12.52 -5.02
N LEU A 372 -20.31 12.12 -5.66
CA LEU A 372 -21.26 11.17 -5.08
C LEU A 372 -20.60 9.80 -4.84
N ALA A 373 -19.77 9.32 -5.77
CA ALA A 373 -19.00 8.11 -5.58
C ALA A 373 -18.04 8.23 -4.38
N ALA A 374 -17.32 9.35 -4.25
CA ALA A 374 -16.46 9.58 -3.09
C ALA A 374 -17.22 9.52 -1.77
N LEU A 375 -18.46 10.05 -1.71
CA LEU A 375 -19.33 9.99 -0.53
C LEU A 375 -19.97 8.61 -0.32
N ALA A 376 -20.12 7.81 -1.37
CA ALA A 376 -20.65 6.45 -1.25
C ALA A 376 -19.71 5.52 -0.46
N ALA A 377 -18.40 5.79 -0.44
CA ALA A 377 -17.44 5.00 0.33
C ALA A 377 -17.66 5.12 1.85
N PRO A 378 -17.67 6.30 2.48
CA PRO A 378 -17.99 6.43 3.92
C PRO A 378 -19.43 6.00 4.24
N LEU A 379 -20.37 6.20 3.33
CA LEU A 379 -21.74 5.68 3.49
C LEU A 379 -21.74 4.14 3.55
N THR A 380 -20.95 3.48 2.71
CA THR A 380 -20.77 2.02 2.75
C THR A 380 -20.23 1.57 4.11
N PHE A 381 -19.23 2.27 4.66
CA PHE A 381 -18.67 1.98 5.98
C PHE A 381 -19.72 2.17 7.09
N TYR A 382 -20.50 3.24 7.04
CA TYR A 382 -21.56 3.50 8.00
C TYR A 382 -22.65 2.43 7.97
N LEU A 383 -23.16 2.09 6.78
CA LEU A 383 -24.23 1.10 6.61
C LEU A 383 -23.78 -0.31 6.98
N ARG A 384 -22.52 -0.63 6.75
CA ARG A 384 -21.96 -1.96 6.99
C ARG A 384 -20.98 -2.00 8.18
N ARG A 385 -21.05 -1.04 9.10
CA ARG A 385 -20.14 -0.88 10.24
C ARG A 385 -19.97 -2.15 11.09
N ARG A 386 -21.06 -2.93 11.24
CA ARG A 386 -21.01 -4.21 11.98
C ARG A 386 -20.02 -5.23 11.42
N HIS A 387 -19.69 -5.12 10.14
CA HIS A 387 -18.72 -6.00 9.48
C HIS A 387 -17.30 -5.46 9.58
N LEU A 388 -17.13 -4.20 9.98
CA LEU A 388 -15.85 -3.57 10.24
C LEU A 388 -15.43 -3.66 11.71
N GLU A 389 -16.37 -3.95 12.60
CA GLU A 389 -16.10 -4.27 13.99
C GLU A 389 -15.51 -5.69 14.03
N ARG A 390 -14.23 -5.83 14.38
CA ARG A 390 -13.67 -7.15 14.67
C ARG A 390 -14.45 -7.73 15.86
N PRO A 391 -14.82 -9.02 15.81
CA PRO A 391 -15.12 -9.71 17.05
C PRO A 391 -13.86 -9.57 17.91
N VAL A 392 -13.96 -8.89 19.04
CA VAL A 392 -12.96 -8.95 20.10
C VAL A 392 -12.68 -10.43 20.28
N ALA A 393 -11.43 -10.86 20.00
CA ALA A 393 -11.06 -12.27 20.08
C ALA A 393 -11.67 -12.84 21.35
N ALA A 394 -12.52 -13.88 21.20
CA ALA A 394 -13.40 -14.38 22.24
C ALA A 394 -12.64 -14.37 23.56
N ALA A 395 -13.18 -13.62 24.53
CA ALA A 395 -12.52 -13.38 25.79
C ALA A 395 -11.99 -14.72 26.30
N THR A 396 -10.68 -14.88 26.29
CA THR A 396 -10.06 -16.03 26.96
C THR A 396 -10.62 -16.02 28.36
N SER A 397 -11.18 -17.13 28.81
CA SER A 397 -11.76 -17.29 30.16
C SER A 397 -10.76 -16.99 31.28
N THR A 398 -9.51 -16.75 30.94
CA THR A 398 -8.40 -16.43 31.85
C THR A 398 -8.18 -14.91 31.86
N VAL A 399 -8.36 -14.29 33.00
CA VAL A 399 -8.07 -12.88 33.23
C VAL A 399 -6.56 -12.75 33.49
N PHE A 400 -5.91 -11.87 32.74
CA PHE A 400 -4.49 -11.55 32.94
C PHE A 400 -4.38 -10.11 33.45
N PRO A 401 -4.24 -9.88 34.76
CA PRO A 401 -4.18 -8.54 35.34
C PRO A 401 -2.96 -7.72 34.89
N LEU A 402 -1.95 -8.38 34.31
CA LEU A 402 -0.73 -7.78 33.79
C LEU A 402 -0.51 -8.17 32.33
N LEU A 403 -0.30 -7.18 31.48
CA LEU A 403 0.17 -7.36 30.10
C LEU A 403 1.60 -6.84 29.99
N VAL A 404 2.49 -7.62 29.38
CA VAL A 404 3.91 -7.31 29.20
C VAL A 404 4.20 -7.25 27.70
N ALA A 405 4.47 -6.06 27.18
CA ALA A 405 4.81 -5.90 25.77
C ALA A 405 6.33 -5.98 25.59
N VAL A 406 6.78 -6.90 24.75
CA VAL A 406 8.19 -7.17 24.42
C VAL A 406 8.43 -7.02 22.91
N ASP A 407 9.65 -6.59 22.54
CA ASP A 407 10.01 -6.33 21.14
C ASP A 407 11.28 -7.08 20.67
N GLY A 408 11.87 -7.91 21.52
CA GLY A 408 13.12 -8.62 21.25
C GLY A 408 14.38 -7.79 21.47
N SER A 409 14.25 -6.55 21.93
CA SER A 409 15.39 -5.66 22.17
C SER A 409 16.09 -5.94 23.52
N ALA A 410 17.24 -5.31 23.71
CA ALA A 410 17.96 -5.37 24.97
C ALA A 410 17.16 -4.81 26.17
N SER A 411 16.17 -3.96 25.92
CA SER A 411 15.29 -3.37 26.94
C SER A 411 14.31 -4.38 27.54
N ASP A 412 14.00 -5.47 26.84
CA ASP A 412 13.11 -6.53 27.32
C ASP A 412 13.54 -7.10 28.70
N ALA A 413 14.85 -7.15 28.95
CA ALA A 413 15.34 -7.58 30.23
C ALA A 413 14.80 -6.71 31.40
N THR A 414 14.83 -5.39 31.23
CA THR A 414 14.34 -4.42 32.19
C THR A 414 12.81 -4.41 32.28
N VAL A 415 12.15 -4.57 31.13
CA VAL A 415 10.67 -4.68 31.02
C VAL A 415 10.19 -5.90 31.82
N ILE A 416 10.84 -7.06 31.64
CA ILE A 416 10.47 -8.29 32.33
C ILE A 416 10.73 -8.19 33.84
N ASP A 417 11.85 -7.58 34.27
CA ASP A 417 12.13 -7.38 35.69
C ASP A 417 11.09 -6.46 36.37
N ARG A 418 10.65 -5.42 35.69
CA ARG A 418 9.54 -4.56 36.14
C ARG A 418 8.20 -5.30 36.16
N ALA A 419 7.97 -6.15 35.17
CA ALA A 419 6.76 -6.99 35.11
C ALA A 419 6.70 -7.98 36.28
N ILE A 420 7.84 -8.60 36.65
CA ILE A 420 7.95 -9.48 37.83
C ILE A 420 7.60 -8.71 39.12
N ALA A 421 8.14 -7.50 39.27
CA ALA A 421 7.83 -6.65 40.42
C ALA A 421 6.36 -6.23 40.46
N ALA A 422 5.77 -5.91 39.31
CA ALA A 422 4.35 -5.55 39.19
C ALA A 422 3.41 -6.75 39.45
N ALA A 423 3.76 -7.94 38.99
CA ALA A 423 2.98 -9.17 39.18
C ALA A 423 2.82 -9.55 40.64
N ARG A 424 3.88 -9.33 41.46
CA ARG A 424 3.84 -9.57 42.90
C ARG A 424 2.80 -8.73 43.64
N ASN A 425 2.44 -7.57 43.09
CA ASN A 425 1.47 -6.65 43.67
C ASN A 425 0.05 -6.84 43.14
N LEU A 426 -0.13 -7.63 42.07
CA LEU A 426 -1.40 -7.78 41.37
C LEU A 426 -2.08 -9.14 41.59
N ASP A 427 -1.41 -10.05 42.32
CA ASP A 427 -1.92 -11.43 42.58
C ASP A 427 -2.50 -12.10 41.33
N GLY A 428 -1.74 -12.20 40.25
CA GLY A 428 -2.27 -12.75 39.02
C GLY A 428 -1.24 -13.16 37.96
N ALA A 429 -1.75 -13.78 36.92
CA ALA A 429 -0.98 -14.22 35.75
C ALA A 429 -0.62 -13.02 34.84
N ALA A 430 0.52 -13.10 34.17
CA ALA A 430 0.96 -12.15 33.17
C ALA A 430 0.73 -12.69 31.74
N LEU A 431 0.25 -11.86 30.83
CA LEU A 431 0.24 -12.15 29.41
C LEU A 431 1.40 -11.40 28.73
N VAL A 432 2.32 -12.15 28.14
CA VAL A 432 3.37 -11.58 27.29
C VAL A 432 2.79 -11.38 25.90
N ALA A 433 2.86 -10.15 25.41
CA ALA A 433 2.46 -9.79 24.05
C ALA A 433 3.67 -9.32 23.26
N HIS A 434 3.88 -9.90 22.08
CA HIS A 434 4.82 -9.42 21.09
C HIS A 434 4.06 -9.03 19.83
N VAL A 435 4.35 -7.84 19.30
CA VAL A 435 3.76 -7.40 18.04
C VAL A 435 4.71 -7.73 16.92
N ARG A 436 4.33 -8.72 16.11
CA ARG A 436 5.01 -8.98 14.85
C ARG A 436 4.62 -7.91 13.86
N MET A 437 5.57 -7.03 13.60
CA MET A 437 5.35 -5.86 12.75
C MET A 437 5.27 -6.25 11.29
N ALA A 438 4.37 -5.60 10.57
CA ALA A 438 4.29 -5.64 9.12
C ALA A 438 4.14 -4.23 8.57
N GLU A 439 4.66 -3.99 7.39
CA GLU A 439 4.51 -2.72 6.68
C GLU A 439 3.67 -2.91 5.42
N VAL A 440 2.70 -2.02 5.20
CA VAL A 440 1.83 -2.03 4.03
C VAL A 440 2.41 -1.09 2.99
N VAL A 441 2.72 -1.62 1.82
CA VAL A 441 3.30 -0.86 0.71
C VAL A 441 2.59 -1.20 -0.58
N ASP A 442 2.01 -0.19 -1.21
CA ASP A 442 1.38 -0.21 -2.54
C ASP A 442 0.40 -1.35 -2.76
N GLU A 443 -0.01 -2.17 -2.05
CA GLU A 443 -0.91 -3.31 -2.31
C GLU A 443 -0.40 -4.62 -1.71
N GLU A 444 0.84 -4.63 -1.21
CA GLU A 444 1.43 -5.78 -0.56
C GLU A 444 1.82 -5.43 0.88
N GLU A 445 1.70 -6.38 1.76
CA GLU A 445 2.20 -6.31 3.12
C GLU A 445 3.44 -7.18 3.23
N ALA A 446 4.49 -6.61 3.81
CA ALA A 446 5.73 -7.30 4.07
C ALA A 446 5.90 -7.49 5.58
N ASP A 447 6.02 -8.73 6.02
CA ASP A 447 6.39 -9.03 7.41
C ASP A 447 7.80 -8.51 7.68
N LEU A 448 7.96 -7.64 8.68
CA LEU A 448 9.26 -7.11 9.09
C LEU A 448 10.04 -8.12 9.93
N GLU A 449 9.37 -9.14 10.46
CA GLU A 449 9.93 -10.19 11.30
C GLU A 449 9.36 -11.55 10.92
N ASP A 450 10.17 -12.61 10.95
CA ASP A 450 9.68 -13.96 10.71
C ASP A 450 8.95 -14.54 11.94
N GLY A 451 8.03 -15.49 11.70
CA GLY A 451 7.23 -16.09 12.77
C GLY A 451 8.06 -16.85 13.81
N ALA A 452 9.18 -17.47 13.42
CA ALA A 452 10.03 -18.24 14.32
C ALA A 452 10.78 -17.31 15.30
N THR A 453 11.19 -16.15 14.83
CA THR A 453 11.80 -15.09 15.68
C THR A 453 10.78 -14.57 16.68
N ALA A 454 9.58 -14.23 16.25
CA ALA A 454 8.50 -13.77 17.14
C ALA A 454 8.13 -14.82 18.21
N GLU A 455 8.04 -16.10 17.83
CA GLU A 455 7.81 -17.21 18.77
C GLU A 455 8.93 -17.32 19.80
N ALA A 456 10.19 -17.19 19.37
CA ALA A 456 11.35 -17.27 20.24
C ALA A 456 11.37 -16.12 21.26
N ILE A 457 11.04 -14.88 20.87
CA ILE A 457 10.96 -13.71 21.76
C ILE A 457 9.91 -13.95 22.85
N VAL A 458 8.70 -14.34 22.46
CA VAL A 458 7.62 -14.63 23.41
C VAL A 458 7.98 -15.77 24.34
N ALA A 459 8.50 -16.88 23.82
CA ALA A 459 8.88 -18.04 24.61
C ALA A 459 9.96 -17.71 25.65
N ALA A 460 10.98 -16.91 25.28
CA ALA A 460 12.03 -16.48 26.19
C ALA A 460 11.48 -15.60 27.33
N ALA A 461 10.61 -14.64 27.03
CA ALA A 461 10.00 -13.78 28.02
C ALA A 461 9.07 -14.54 28.97
N VAL A 462 8.24 -15.44 28.45
CA VAL A 462 7.37 -16.33 29.26
C VAL A 462 8.20 -17.24 30.17
N ALA A 463 9.27 -17.84 29.66
CA ALA A 463 10.15 -18.69 30.45
C ALA A 463 10.79 -17.95 31.63
N ARG A 464 11.22 -16.69 31.41
CA ARG A 464 11.82 -15.84 32.45
C ARG A 464 10.82 -15.44 33.53
N LEU A 465 9.58 -15.09 33.16
CA LEU A 465 8.50 -14.80 34.11
C LEU A 465 8.16 -16.04 34.95
N ARG A 466 8.04 -17.21 34.32
CA ARG A 466 7.75 -18.48 35.01
C ARG A 466 8.88 -18.89 35.96
N ALA A 467 10.13 -18.69 35.56
CA ALA A 467 11.29 -18.95 36.42
C ALA A 467 11.31 -18.04 37.68
N ALA A 468 10.72 -16.85 37.61
CA ALA A 468 10.52 -15.95 38.73
C ALA A 468 9.26 -16.25 39.58
N GLY A 469 8.54 -17.33 39.30
CA GLY A 469 7.33 -17.74 40.00
C GLY A 469 6.03 -17.03 39.54
N VAL A 470 6.07 -16.31 38.44
CA VAL A 470 4.88 -15.63 37.86
C VAL A 470 4.24 -16.58 36.82
N ALA A 471 2.96 -16.89 37.02
CA ALA A 471 2.20 -17.59 35.97
C ALA A 471 2.12 -16.69 34.73
N ALA A 472 2.59 -17.20 33.59
CA ALA A 472 2.65 -16.40 32.37
C ALA A 472 2.23 -17.21 31.15
N ASP A 473 1.58 -16.56 30.20
CA ASP A 473 1.27 -17.09 28.86
C ASP A 473 1.74 -16.09 27.80
N GLY A 474 1.81 -16.52 26.54
CA GLY A 474 2.34 -15.72 25.46
C GLY A 474 1.38 -15.60 24.30
N ARG A 475 1.37 -14.43 23.65
CA ARG A 475 0.60 -14.16 22.44
C ARG A 475 1.38 -13.28 21.47
N ILE A 476 1.36 -13.67 20.21
CA ILE A 476 1.86 -12.86 19.09
C ILE A 476 0.67 -12.13 18.47
N ILE A 477 0.86 -10.87 18.14
CA ILE A 477 -0.13 -9.99 17.51
C ILE A 477 0.46 -9.53 16.18
N ASP A 478 -0.19 -9.80 15.07
CA ASP A 478 0.18 -9.24 13.79
C ASP A 478 -0.41 -7.84 13.66
N ALA A 479 0.43 -6.83 13.43
CA ALA A 479 0.01 -5.45 13.26
C ALA A 479 0.95 -4.65 12.37
N THR A 480 0.39 -3.62 11.70
CA THR A 480 1.19 -2.54 11.14
C THR A 480 1.73 -1.66 12.27
N ALA A 481 2.78 -0.88 11.99
CA ALA A 481 3.38 0.01 12.99
C ALA A 481 2.35 1.04 13.55
N SER A 482 1.45 1.55 12.69
CA SER A 482 0.37 2.47 13.07
C SER A 482 -0.68 1.83 13.98
N ALA A 483 -0.99 0.54 13.79
CA ALA A 483 -2.00 -0.19 14.53
C ALA A 483 -1.47 -0.89 15.78
N ALA A 484 -0.17 -1.05 15.93
CA ALA A 484 0.47 -1.84 16.98
C ALA A 484 0.04 -1.42 18.40
N ALA A 485 0.11 -0.14 18.73
CA ALA A 485 -0.28 0.37 20.04
C ALA A 485 -1.77 0.15 20.32
N ARG A 486 -2.63 0.36 19.33
CA ARG A 486 -4.07 0.12 19.43
C ARG A 486 -4.37 -1.35 19.68
N LYS A 487 -3.76 -2.28 18.94
CA LYS A 487 -3.97 -3.73 19.11
C LYS A 487 -3.52 -4.24 20.46
N VAL A 488 -2.41 -3.71 20.99
CA VAL A 488 -1.97 -4.05 22.35
C VAL A 488 -2.96 -3.52 23.40
N ALA A 489 -3.50 -2.31 23.23
CA ALA A 489 -4.52 -1.74 24.12
C ALA A 489 -5.85 -2.54 24.06
N GLU A 490 -6.27 -2.95 22.87
CA GLU A 490 -7.45 -3.81 22.66
C GLU A 490 -7.25 -5.17 23.33
N LEU A 491 -6.08 -5.81 23.16
CA LEU A 491 -5.75 -7.06 23.84
C LEU A 491 -5.76 -6.87 25.37
N ALA A 492 -5.16 -5.80 25.89
CA ALA A 492 -5.16 -5.49 27.32
C ALA A 492 -6.59 -5.40 27.88
N THR A 493 -7.49 -4.73 27.14
CA THR A 493 -8.90 -4.62 27.49
C THR A 493 -9.59 -5.98 27.46
N ALA A 494 -9.35 -6.76 26.42
CA ALA A 494 -9.97 -8.07 26.22
C ALA A 494 -9.59 -9.10 27.28
N VAL A 495 -8.36 -9.04 27.79
CA VAL A 495 -7.88 -9.96 28.85
C VAL A 495 -8.04 -9.40 30.25
N GLY A 496 -8.63 -8.20 30.40
CA GLY A 496 -8.85 -7.56 31.70
C GLY A 496 -7.58 -7.08 32.39
N ALA A 497 -6.58 -6.68 31.61
CA ALA A 497 -5.31 -6.18 32.15
C ALA A 497 -5.51 -4.86 32.90
N ARG A 498 -5.05 -4.82 34.14
CA ARG A 498 -5.04 -3.60 34.98
C ARG A 498 -3.78 -2.77 34.79
N ARG A 499 -2.70 -3.40 34.30
CA ARG A 499 -1.43 -2.73 33.98
C ARG A 499 -0.83 -3.30 32.70
N ILE A 500 -0.18 -2.40 31.95
CA ILE A 500 0.61 -2.73 30.77
C ILE A 500 2.05 -2.28 31.08
N VAL A 501 3.02 -3.17 30.94
CA VAL A 501 4.45 -2.85 31.06
C VAL A 501 5.07 -2.88 29.69
N VAL A 502 5.73 -1.80 29.29
CA VAL A 502 6.34 -1.63 27.97
C VAL A 502 7.68 -0.91 28.09
N GLY A 503 8.64 -1.21 27.23
CA GLY A 503 9.91 -0.51 27.11
C GLY A 503 9.73 0.91 26.58
N ALA A 504 10.64 1.83 26.95
CA ALA A 504 10.71 3.14 26.30
C ALA A 504 11.24 2.95 24.88
N THR A 505 10.54 3.52 23.92
CA THR A 505 11.01 3.55 22.53
C THR A 505 12.23 4.46 22.44
N HIS A 506 13.35 3.98 21.92
CA HIS A 506 14.55 4.81 21.76
C HIS A 506 14.38 5.73 20.54
N ALA A 507 14.55 7.05 20.77
CA ALA A 507 14.27 8.15 19.84
C ALA A 507 15.20 8.23 18.59
N HIS A 508 15.79 7.13 18.14
CA HIS A 508 16.74 7.11 17.04
C HIS A 508 16.35 6.17 15.87
N ASP A 509 15.18 5.54 15.94
CA ASP A 509 14.72 4.70 14.84
C ASP A 509 13.96 5.51 13.79
N THR A 510 14.24 5.23 12.51
CA THR A 510 13.52 5.85 11.37
C THR A 510 12.02 5.55 11.41
N GLU A 511 11.59 4.49 12.09
CA GLU A 511 10.19 4.16 12.34
C GLU A 511 9.49 5.16 13.25
N ASP A 512 10.16 5.64 14.31
CA ASP A 512 9.61 6.67 15.20
C ASP A 512 9.35 8.00 14.47
N LEU A 513 10.15 8.31 13.43
CA LEU A 513 9.92 9.49 12.60
C LEU A 513 8.66 9.36 11.72
N ARG A 514 8.29 8.13 11.35
CA ARG A 514 7.11 7.86 10.50
C ARG A 514 5.83 7.71 11.32
N HIS A 515 5.87 6.94 12.41
CA HIS A 515 4.67 6.47 13.12
C HIS A 515 4.49 7.07 14.51
N GLY A 516 5.50 7.78 15.04
CA GLY A 516 5.54 8.27 16.42
C GLY A 516 5.94 7.16 17.40
N SER A 517 6.20 7.54 18.67
CA SER A 517 6.64 6.59 19.69
C SER A 517 5.51 5.63 20.08
N PHE A 518 5.74 4.33 19.94
CA PHE A 518 4.82 3.26 20.33
C PHE A 518 4.39 3.38 21.81
N SER A 519 5.35 3.61 22.70
CA SER A 519 5.09 3.75 24.14
C SER A 519 4.24 4.98 24.47
N ALA A 520 4.43 6.09 23.73
CA ALA A 520 3.61 7.30 23.86
C ALA A 520 2.19 7.09 23.35
N ALA A 521 2.03 6.43 22.20
CA ALA A 521 0.73 6.09 21.64
C ALA A 521 -0.05 5.13 22.56
N LEU A 522 0.61 4.11 23.09
CA LEU A 522 0.02 3.16 24.03
C LEU A 522 -0.41 3.84 25.34
N ARG A 523 0.39 4.78 25.84
CA ARG A 523 0.04 5.57 27.04
C ARG A 523 -1.18 6.47 26.78
N ALA A 524 -1.30 7.05 25.62
CA ALA A 524 -2.47 7.85 25.24
C ALA A 524 -3.76 7.03 25.20
N LEU A 525 -3.67 5.74 24.84
CA LEU A 525 -4.82 4.83 24.77
C LEU A 525 -5.14 4.15 26.12
N GLY A 526 -4.13 3.78 26.89
CA GLY A 526 -4.27 3.01 28.15
C GLY A 526 -4.20 3.85 29.45
N GLY A 527 -3.98 5.15 29.35
CA GLY A 527 -3.94 6.07 30.50
C GLY A 527 -2.91 5.70 31.56
N ASP A 528 -3.25 5.89 32.84
CA ASP A 528 -2.39 5.62 34.00
C ASP A 528 -2.05 4.13 34.21
N GLY A 529 -2.71 3.22 33.48
CA GLY A 529 -2.44 1.79 33.51
C GLY A 529 -1.16 1.38 32.77
N VAL A 530 -0.59 2.27 31.94
CA VAL A 530 0.62 1.99 31.15
C VAL A 530 1.89 2.43 31.86
N LEU A 531 2.73 1.45 32.23
CA LEU A 531 4.03 1.66 32.84
C LEU A 531 5.12 1.56 31.76
N VAL A 532 5.70 2.69 31.38
CA VAL A 532 6.84 2.75 30.46
C VAL A 532 8.13 2.63 31.26
N VAL A 533 8.99 1.70 30.86
CA VAL A 533 10.28 1.39 31.48
C VAL A 533 11.38 1.87 30.54
N GLY A 534 12.20 2.81 31.01
CA GLY A 534 13.35 3.33 30.27
C GLY A 534 14.63 2.63 30.66
#